data_043b33c16faa71c2eb362d3528e6f271
#
_entry.id   043b33c16faa71c2eb362d3528e6f271
#
_cell.length_a   1.000
_cell.length_b   1.000
_cell.length_c   1.000
_cell.angle_alpha   90.00
_cell.angle_beta   90.00
_cell.angle_gamma   90.00
#
_symmetry.space_group_name_H-M   'P 1'
#
loop_
_entity.id
_entity.type
_entity.pdbx_description
1 polymer ?
#
loop_
_entity_poly.entity_id
_entity_poly.type
_entity_poly.pdbx_seq_one_letter_code
_entity_poly.pdbx_strand_id
1 'polypeptide(L)'
;MSVPLFSNIPPELICRVFESLDDFSEVAALAQTGRIFYHTWREHAAPICRAVGPRVFRNFIEAERLLDMQEKAEGISQPQDGGEQESTVRVKRLMSNARCAAAACADWVEFCQIQDTLGAFDRGPEGSPETYMRPSECARFDYTFYSLWTVGVMQSALHLQRHASTFLENCTVQELCRLDEMATWAYNYNENEFGTTGLDLRDEVWMAGYEVVSKYWKAYLKEGATTPGPDAHYTPIGFFAFFDHTQRYLDMYKDR
;
A
#
# COMPACT_ATOMS: atom_id res chain seq x y z
N MET A 1 -51.49 -12.37 1.14
CA MET A 1 -50.13 -12.44 1.71
C MET A 1 -49.16 -12.66 0.56
N SER A 2 -48.46 -11.61 0.15
CA SER A 2 -47.42 -11.73 -0.90
C SER A 2 -46.16 -12.38 -0.29
N VAL A 3 -45.81 -13.55 -0.76
CA VAL A 3 -44.56 -14.21 -0.43
C VAL A 3 -43.43 -13.25 -0.90
N PRO A 4 -42.49 -12.85 -0.05
CA PRO A 4 -41.39 -11.98 -0.50
C PRO A 4 -40.62 -12.67 -1.61
N LEU A 5 -40.47 -12.00 -2.75
CA LEU A 5 -39.91 -12.53 -4.00
C LEU A 5 -38.51 -13.14 -3.82
N PHE A 6 -37.78 -12.79 -2.77
CA PHE A 6 -36.39 -13.18 -2.52
C PHE A 6 -36.22 -14.28 -1.47
N SER A 7 -37.34 -14.77 -0.82
CA SER A 7 -37.23 -15.77 0.26
C SER A 7 -36.74 -17.15 -0.19
N ASN A 8 -36.70 -17.43 -1.50
CA ASN A 8 -36.32 -18.72 -2.07
C ASN A 8 -34.98 -18.67 -2.86
N ILE A 9 -34.25 -17.58 -2.81
CA ILE A 9 -32.95 -17.51 -3.50
C ILE A 9 -31.92 -18.21 -2.62
N PRO A 10 -31.17 -19.20 -3.16
CA PRO A 10 -30.07 -19.82 -2.45
C PRO A 10 -29.02 -18.80 -2.01
N PRO A 11 -28.46 -18.90 -0.79
CA PRO A 11 -27.43 -17.98 -0.28
C PRO A 11 -26.23 -17.85 -1.22
N GLU A 12 -25.88 -18.92 -1.93
CA GLU A 12 -24.77 -18.97 -2.89
C GLU A 12 -25.01 -18.01 -4.06
N LEU A 13 -26.24 -17.87 -4.53
CA LEU A 13 -26.57 -16.91 -5.60
C LEU A 13 -26.55 -15.48 -5.09
N ILE A 14 -26.96 -15.26 -3.84
CA ILE A 14 -26.87 -13.94 -3.19
C ILE A 14 -25.39 -13.56 -3.03
N CYS A 15 -24.50 -14.50 -2.62
CA CYS A 15 -23.07 -14.28 -2.57
C CYS A 15 -22.52 -13.86 -3.95
N ARG A 16 -22.92 -14.55 -5.02
CA ARG A 16 -22.49 -14.18 -6.39
C ARG A 16 -22.93 -12.78 -6.80
N VAL A 17 -24.11 -12.35 -6.36
CA VAL A 17 -24.56 -10.97 -6.58
C VAL A 17 -23.62 -9.99 -5.85
N PHE A 18 -23.33 -10.23 -4.58
CA PHE A 18 -22.39 -9.41 -3.82
C PHE A 18 -21.00 -9.39 -4.46
N GLU A 19 -20.48 -10.55 -4.86
CA GLU A 19 -19.17 -10.68 -5.51
C GLU A 19 -19.08 -9.94 -6.85
N SER A 20 -20.22 -9.66 -7.50
CA SER A 20 -20.28 -8.94 -8.78
C SER A 20 -20.34 -7.42 -8.65
N LEU A 21 -20.51 -6.88 -7.43
CA LEU A 21 -20.58 -5.45 -7.18
C LEU A 21 -19.23 -4.77 -7.35
N ASP A 22 -19.25 -3.52 -7.79
CA ASP A 22 -18.03 -2.80 -8.13
C ASP A 22 -17.36 -2.12 -6.93
N ASP A 23 -18.13 -1.81 -5.88
CA ASP A 23 -17.59 -1.16 -4.70
C ASP A 23 -18.29 -1.59 -3.38
N PHE A 24 -17.68 -1.22 -2.24
CA PHE A 24 -18.22 -1.53 -0.92
C PHE A 24 -19.44 -0.68 -0.51
N SER A 25 -19.72 0.43 -1.18
CA SER A 25 -20.95 1.20 -0.95
C SER A 25 -22.15 0.47 -1.51
N GLU A 26 -22.01 -0.17 -2.67
CA GLU A 26 -23.03 -1.04 -3.26
C GLU A 26 -23.25 -2.30 -2.41
N VAL A 27 -22.16 -2.90 -1.89
CA VAL A 27 -22.26 -4.01 -0.93
C VAL A 27 -23.07 -3.61 0.29
N ALA A 28 -22.76 -2.46 0.89
CA ALA A 28 -23.48 -1.95 2.05
C ALA A 28 -24.93 -1.62 1.72
N ALA A 29 -25.20 -1.01 0.57
CA ALA A 29 -26.56 -0.70 0.12
C ALA A 29 -27.37 -1.98 -0.06
N LEU A 30 -26.83 -3.00 -0.74
CA LEU A 30 -27.51 -4.28 -0.93
C LEU A 30 -27.77 -4.98 0.41
N ALA A 31 -26.81 -5.01 1.32
CA ALA A 31 -26.96 -5.62 2.64
C ALA A 31 -28.10 -4.97 3.45
N GLN A 32 -28.37 -3.68 3.24
CA GLN A 32 -29.44 -2.95 3.93
C GLN A 32 -30.84 -3.20 3.32
N THR A 33 -30.96 -3.78 2.14
CA THR A 33 -32.26 -3.97 1.47
C THR A 33 -33.14 -5.06 2.13
N GLY A 34 -32.55 -5.98 2.90
CA GLY A 34 -33.32 -7.02 3.56
C GLY A 34 -32.49 -7.95 4.42
N ARG A 35 -33.17 -8.62 5.36
CA ARG A 35 -32.51 -9.51 6.34
C ARG A 35 -31.69 -10.62 5.69
N ILE A 36 -32.18 -11.22 4.59
CA ILE A 36 -31.46 -12.30 3.90
C ILE A 36 -30.14 -11.80 3.34
N PHE A 37 -30.09 -10.62 2.72
CA PHE A 37 -28.87 -10.01 2.20
C PHE A 37 -27.91 -9.64 3.33
N TYR A 38 -28.42 -9.08 4.43
CA TYR A 38 -27.62 -8.78 5.60
C TYR A 38 -26.95 -10.01 6.22
N HIS A 39 -27.71 -11.11 6.39
CA HIS A 39 -27.16 -12.37 6.91
C HIS A 39 -26.14 -12.98 5.95
N THR A 40 -26.43 -13.01 4.64
CA THR A 40 -25.47 -13.50 3.65
C THR A 40 -24.19 -12.69 3.66
N TRP A 41 -24.27 -11.35 3.71
CA TRP A 41 -23.08 -10.51 3.84
C TRP A 41 -22.28 -10.87 5.10
N ARG A 42 -22.95 -11.02 6.24
CA ARG A 42 -22.26 -11.33 7.49
C ARG A 42 -21.56 -12.68 7.46
N GLU A 43 -22.20 -13.70 6.94
CA GLU A 43 -21.68 -15.07 6.87
C GLU A 43 -20.56 -15.23 5.83
N HIS A 44 -20.61 -14.41 4.77
CA HIS A 44 -19.68 -14.52 3.63
C HIS A 44 -18.87 -13.26 3.37
N ALA A 45 -18.65 -12.41 4.38
CA ALA A 45 -17.94 -11.14 4.22
C ALA A 45 -16.54 -11.31 3.64
N ALA A 46 -15.76 -12.30 4.07
CA ALA A 46 -14.40 -12.53 3.60
C ALA A 46 -14.32 -12.85 2.09
N PRO A 47 -15.05 -13.84 1.53
CA PRO A 47 -15.05 -14.09 0.10
C PRO A 47 -15.59 -12.90 -0.71
N ILE A 48 -16.62 -12.20 -0.23
CA ILE A 48 -17.15 -11.00 -0.89
C ILE A 48 -16.07 -9.90 -0.95
N CYS A 49 -15.37 -9.66 0.16
CA CYS A 49 -14.28 -8.69 0.19
C CYS A 49 -13.15 -9.02 -0.77
N ARG A 50 -12.76 -10.29 -0.87
CA ARG A 50 -11.73 -10.72 -1.83
C ARG A 50 -12.18 -10.55 -3.29
N ALA A 51 -13.46 -10.67 -3.57
CA ALA A 51 -14.00 -10.47 -4.91
C ALA A 51 -14.12 -8.98 -5.28
N VAL A 52 -14.60 -8.14 -4.35
CA VAL A 52 -14.83 -6.71 -4.58
C VAL A 52 -13.53 -5.89 -4.42
N GLY A 53 -12.69 -6.25 -3.44
CA GLY A 53 -11.49 -5.51 -3.07
C GLY A 53 -10.56 -5.15 -4.23
N PRO A 54 -10.23 -6.06 -5.16
CA PRO A 54 -9.37 -5.76 -6.32
C PRO A 54 -9.93 -4.70 -7.27
N ARG A 55 -11.25 -4.47 -7.26
CA ARG A 55 -11.87 -3.40 -8.06
C ARG A 55 -11.80 -2.04 -7.37
N VAL A 56 -11.80 -2.04 -6.04
CA VAL A 56 -11.83 -0.82 -5.20
C VAL A 56 -10.43 -0.32 -4.87
N PHE A 57 -9.51 -1.24 -4.56
CA PHE A 57 -8.18 -0.89 -4.06
C PHE A 57 -7.10 -1.25 -5.06
N ARG A 58 -6.30 -0.28 -5.43
CA ARG A 58 -5.04 -0.56 -6.10
C ARG A 58 -4.14 -1.36 -5.16
N ASN A 59 -3.41 -2.32 -5.72
CA ASN A 59 -2.50 -3.20 -4.94
C ASN A 59 -3.20 -3.89 -3.76
N PHE A 60 -4.37 -4.46 -4.02
CA PHE A 60 -5.20 -5.13 -3.01
C PHE A 60 -4.42 -6.19 -2.22
N ILE A 61 -3.56 -6.96 -2.90
CA ILE A 61 -2.74 -8.01 -2.27
C ILE A 61 -1.81 -7.43 -1.20
N GLU A 62 -1.18 -6.30 -1.49
CA GLU A 62 -0.28 -5.61 -0.57
C GLU A 62 -1.05 -4.99 0.59
N ALA A 63 -2.23 -4.44 0.32
CA ALA A 63 -3.11 -3.92 1.36
C ALA A 63 -3.60 -5.03 2.31
N GLU A 64 -3.94 -6.23 1.78
CA GLU A 64 -4.25 -7.40 2.61
C GLU A 64 -3.04 -7.88 3.41
N ARG A 65 -1.85 -7.92 2.80
CA ARG A 65 -0.60 -8.29 3.49
C ARG A 65 -0.32 -7.36 4.67
N LEU A 66 -0.47 -6.05 4.47
CA LEU A 66 -0.34 -5.07 5.56
C LEU A 66 -1.32 -5.38 6.68
N LEU A 67 -2.59 -5.59 6.35
CA LEU A 67 -3.63 -5.91 7.33
C LEU A 67 -3.30 -7.18 8.12
N ASP A 68 -2.86 -8.24 7.43
CA ASP A 68 -2.42 -9.50 8.07
C ASP A 68 -1.26 -9.28 9.04
N MET A 69 -0.32 -8.40 8.73
CA MET A 69 0.80 -8.09 9.63
C MET A 69 0.35 -7.22 10.80
N GLN A 70 -0.56 -6.28 10.60
CA GLN A 70 -1.16 -5.50 11.70
C GLN A 70 -1.86 -6.42 12.70
N GLU A 71 -2.68 -7.35 12.23
CA GLU A 71 -3.39 -8.33 13.07
C GLU A 71 -2.41 -9.24 13.82
N LYS A 72 -1.36 -9.73 13.15
CA LYS A 72 -0.31 -10.51 13.81
C LYS A 72 0.46 -9.71 14.85
N ALA A 73 0.78 -8.45 14.57
CA ALA A 73 1.49 -7.58 15.51
C ALA A 73 0.66 -7.31 16.78
N GLU A 74 -0.66 -7.18 16.63
CA GLU A 74 -1.61 -7.02 17.74
C GLU A 74 -1.87 -8.34 18.53
N GLY A 75 -1.28 -9.46 18.09
CA GLY A 75 -1.51 -10.77 18.70
C GLY A 75 -2.92 -11.33 18.46
N ILE A 76 -3.62 -10.79 17.48
CA ILE A 76 -4.91 -11.29 17.03
C ILE A 76 -4.63 -12.59 16.29
N SER A 77 -4.78 -13.72 17.00
CA SER A 77 -4.75 -15.04 16.35
C SER A 77 -5.91 -15.09 15.37
N GLN A 78 -5.65 -15.51 14.12
CA GLN A 78 -6.75 -15.74 13.18
C GLN A 78 -7.71 -16.75 13.82
N PRO A 79 -8.99 -16.42 14.04
CA PRO A 79 -9.92 -17.34 14.62
C PRO A 79 -10.07 -18.54 13.69
N GLN A 80 -10.02 -19.73 14.26
CA GLN A 80 -10.30 -20.97 13.52
C GLN A 80 -11.75 -21.05 13.05
N ASP A 81 -12.63 -20.22 13.65
CA ASP A 81 -14.02 -20.02 13.22
C ASP A 81 -14.25 -18.50 13.04
N GLY A 82 -14.21 -18.06 11.78
CA GLY A 82 -14.36 -16.64 11.42
C GLY A 82 -15.67 -16.04 11.94
N GLY A 83 -15.61 -15.41 13.10
CA GLY A 83 -16.74 -14.70 13.68
C GLY A 83 -17.16 -13.51 12.81
N GLU A 84 -18.45 -13.33 12.62
CA GLU A 84 -19.10 -12.28 11.81
C GLU A 84 -18.58 -10.86 12.08
N GLN A 85 -18.27 -10.55 13.33
CA GLN A 85 -17.83 -9.23 13.76
C GLN A 85 -16.43 -8.90 13.25
N GLU A 86 -15.60 -9.90 13.11
CA GLU A 86 -14.21 -9.80 12.68
C GLU A 86 -14.08 -9.42 11.20
N SER A 87 -14.88 -10.02 10.33
CA SER A 87 -14.90 -9.70 8.90
C SER A 87 -15.23 -8.23 8.63
N THR A 88 -16.21 -7.67 9.37
CA THR A 88 -16.58 -6.26 9.23
C THR A 88 -15.47 -5.31 9.74
N VAL A 89 -14.80 -5.67 10.84
CA VAL A 89 -13.67 -4.90 11.38
C VAL A 89 -12.52 -4.93 10.39
N ARG A 90 -12.22 -6.10 9.83
CA ARG A 90 -11.16 -6.30 8.84
C ARG A 90 -11.40 -5.43 7.59
N VAL A 91 -12.62 -5.40 7.04
CA VAL A 91 -12.98 -4.53 5.91
C VAL A 91 -12.78 -3.06 6.24
N LYS A 92 -13.23 -2.61 7.42
CA LYS A 92 -13.05 -1.22 7.85
C LYS A 92 -11.58 -0.83 7.95
N ARG A 93 -10.72 -1.71 8.49
CA ARG A 93 -9.27 -1.49 8.54
C ARG A 93 -8.67 -1.41 7.14
N LEU A 94 -9.04 -2.33 6.25
CA LEU A 94 -8.59 -2.32 4.86
C LEU A 94 -8.96 -1.01 4.16
N MET A 95 -10.21 -0.55 4.31
CA MET A 95 -10.65 0.74 3.79
C MET A 95 -9.89 1.93 4.40
N SER A 96 -9.59 1.87 5.70
CA SER A 96 -8.80 2.90 6.38
C SER A 96 -7.38 2.94 5.84
N ASN A 97 -6.71 1.79 5.70
CA ASN A 97 -5.38 1.68 5.13
C ASN A 97 -5.34 2.20 3.67
N ALA A 98 -6.36 1.87 2.87
CA ALA A 98 -6.46 2.35 1.49
C ALA A 98 -6.66 3.87 1.39
N ARG A 99 -7.46 4.45 2.27
CA ARG A 99 -7.60 5.92 2.36
C ARG A 99 -6.29 6.59 2.75
N CYS A 100 -5.56 5.99 3.70
CA CYS A 100 -4.25 6.46 4.10
C CYS A 100 -3.26 6.44 2.92
N ALA A 101 -3.20 5.35 2.16
CA ALA A 101 -2.34 5.25 0.97
C ALA A 101 -2.72 6.27 -0.10
N ALA A 102 -4.03 6.46 -0.36
CA ALA A 102 -4.52 7.44 -1.33
C ALA A 102 -4.18 8.88 -0.92
N ALA A 103 -4.30 9.20 0.37
CA ALA A 103 -3.93 10.50 0.91
C ALA A 103 -2.43 10.73 0.78
N ALA A 104 -1.59 9.76 1.17
CA ALA A 104 -0.14 9.83 1.01
C ALA A 104 0.29 10.00 -0.46
N CYS A 105 -0.40 9.34 -1.40
CA CYS A 105 -0.16 9.52 -2.83
C CYS A 105 -0.50 10.94 -3.29
N ALA A 106 -1.58 11.53 -2.80
CA ALA A 106 -1.95 12.91 -3.11
C ALA A 106 -0.91 13.91 -2.57
N ASP A 107 -0.44 13.72 -1.34
CA ASP A 107 0.60 14.56 -0.73
C ASP A 107 1.94 14.43 -1.45
N TRP A 108 2.29 13.21 -1.88
CA TRP A 108 3.47 13.00 -2.73
C TRP A 108 3.36 13.77 -4.05
N VAL A 109 2.20 13.74 -4.69
CA VAL A 109 1.94 14.50 -5.92
C VAL A 109 2.11 16.00 -5.68
N GLU A 110 1.56 16.54 -4.60
CA GLU A 110 1.71 17.93 -4.22
C GLU A 110 3.18 18.30 -3.95
N PHE A 111 3.89 17.45 -3.22
CA PHE A 111 5.33 17.60 -2.98
C PHE A 111 6.11 17.67 -4.29
N CYS A 112 5.84 16.77 -5.24
CA CYS A 112 6.47 16.78 -6.56
C CYS A 112 6.17 18.07 -7.34
N GLN A 113 4.94 18.58 -7.25
CA GLN A 113 4.53 19.84 -7.88
C GLN A 113 5.36 21.03 -7.38
N ILE A 114 5.53 21.11 -6.07
CA ILE A 114 6.29 22.19 -5.44
C ILE A 114 7.77 22.10 -5.86
N GLN A 115 8.36 20.91 -5.82
CA GLN A 115 9.75 20.71 -6.23
C GLN A 115 9.97 21.08 -7.71
N ASP A 116 9.00 20.77 -8.57
CA ASP A 116 9.05 21.12 -9.98
C ASP A 116 9.03 22.65 -10.20
N THR A 117 8.17 23.36 -9.47
CA THR A 117 8.13 24.84 -9.53
C THR A 117 9.44 25.49 -9.08
N LEU A 118 10.20 24.79 -8.22
CA LEU A 118 11.53 25.24 -7.77
C LEU A 118 12.65 24.86 -8.74
N GLY A 119 12.34 24.23 -9.88
CA GLY A 119 13.31 23.82 -10.88
C GLY A 119 14.20 22.63 -10.44
N ALA A 120 13.77 21.92 -9.39
CA ALA A 120 14.50 20.75 -8.86
C ALA A 120 14.39 19.53 -9.76
N PHE A 121 13.49 19.54 -10.75
CA PHE A 121 13.18 18.43 -11.62
C PHE A 121 13.43 18.75 -13.09
N ASP A 122 14.39 18.09 -13.72
CA ASP A 122 14.51 18.06 -15.18
C ASP A 122 13.62 16.91 -15.71
N ARG A 123 12.39 17.21 -16.06
CA ARG A 123 11.44 16.23 -16.60
C ARG A 123 11.73 15.81 -18.03
N GLY A 124 12.66 16.47 -18.70
CA GLY A 124 12.83 16.31 -20.13
C GLY A 124 11.65 16.85 -20.93
N PRO A 125 11.74 16.87 -22.29
CA PRO A 125 10.77 17.52 -23.17
C PRO A 125 9.38 16.83 -23.24
N GLU A 126 9.18 15.68 -22.64
CA GLU A 126 7.94 14.91 -22.69
C GLU A 126 6.98 15.10 -21.51
N GLY A 127 7.33 15.93 -20.55
CA GLY A 127 6.51 16.18 -19.35
C GLY A 127 5.27 17.01 -19.68
N SER A 128 4.11 16.38 -19.87
CA SER A 128 2.84 17.10 -19.90
C SER A 128 2.55 17.67 -18.50
N PRO A 129 2.21 18.98 -18.38
CA PRO A 129 1.95 19.62 -17.09
C PRO A 129 0.65 19.14 -16.42
N GLU A 130 -0.14 18.28 -17.07
CA GLU A 130 -1.52 18.02 -16.67
C GLU A 130 -1.74 16.79 -15.80
N THR A 131 -0.74 15.89 -15.66
CA THR A 131 -0.92 14.71 -14.80
C THR A 131 0.39 14.34 -14.14
N TYR A 132 0.51 14.66 -12.85
CA TYR A 132 1.76 14.46 -12.11
C TYR A 132 2.15 13.00 -11.92
N MET A 133 1.19 12.10 -11.83
CA MET A 133 1.44 10.65 -11.80
C MET A 133 0.45 9.91 -12.71
N ARG A 134 0.97 9.03 -13.53
CA ARG A 134 0.17 8.09 -14.32
C ARG A 134 -0.42 6.99 -13.42
N PRO A 135 -1.48 6.29 -13.83
CA PRO A 135 -2.04 5.18 -13.04
C PRO A 135 -1.01 4.11 -12.67
N SER A 136 -0.04 3.82 -13.56
CA SER A 136 1.09 2.90 -13.31
C SER A 136 2.04 3.41 -12.23
N GLU A 137 2.28 4.71 -12.20
CA GLU A 137 3.13 5.39 -11.22
C GLU A 137 2.46 5.42 -9.85
N CYS A 138 1.18 5.79 -9.80
CA CYS A 138 0.37 5.68 -8.58
C CYS A 138 0.34 4.24 -8.05
N ALA A 139 0.22 3.24 -8.92
CA ALA A 139 0.24 1.85 -8.50
C ALA A 139 1.59 1.45 -7.87
N ARG A 140 2.72 1.94 -8.43
CA ARG A 140 4.04 1.71 -7.82
C ARG A 140 4.20 2.41 -6.48
N PHE A 141 3.65 3.63 -6.36
CA PHE A 141 3.63 4.36 -5.11
C PHE A 141 2.84 3.59 -4.04
N ASP A 142 1.59 3.23 -4.31
CA ASP A 142 0.74 2.51 -3.36
C ASP A 142 1.36 1.16 -2.95
N TYR A 143 1.94 0.41 -3.91
CA TYR A 143 2.68 -0.84 -3.63
C TYR A 143 3.80 -0.60 -2.62
N THR A 144 4.63 0.43 -2.88
CA THR A 144 5.78 0.73 -2.03
C THR A 144 5.33 1.26 -0.66
N PHE A 145 4.27 2.06 -0.62
CA PHE A 145 3.69 2.58 0.60
C PHE A 145 3.20 1.45 1.52
N TYR A 146 2.39 0.52 1.00
CA TYR A 146 1.97 -0.65 1.76
C TYR A 146 3.15 -1.52 2.20
N SER A 147 4.15 -1.68 1.35
CA SER A 147 5.34 -2.47 1.64
C SER A 147 6.17 -1.86 2.77
N LEU A 148 6.43 -0.56 2.74
CA LEU A 148 7.14 0.16 3.80
C LEU A 148 6.36 0.09 5.12
N TRP A 149 5.05 0.32 5.09
CA TRP A 149 4.20 0.23 6.28
C TRP A 149 4.22 -1.19 6.86
N THR A 150 4.16 -2.21 6.01
CA THR A 150 4.28 -3.62 6.41
C THR A 150 5.61 -3.89 7.11
N VAL A 151 6.73 -3.39 6.56
CA VAL A 151 8.05 -3.51 7.19
C VAL A 151 8.08 -2.81 8.54
N GLY A 152 7.51 -1.61 8.65
CA GLY A 152 7.42 -0.87 9.90
C GLY A 152 6.64 -1.62 10.98
N VAL A 153 5.47 -2.16 10.63
CA VAL A 153 4.65 -3.00 11.53
C VAL A 153 5.43 -4.22 12.00
N MET A 154 6.09 -4.94 11.08
CA MET A 154 6.89 -6.10 11.45
C MET A 154 8.09 -5.74 12.34
N GLN A 155 8.72 -4.60 12.09
CA GLN A 155 9.88 -4.15 12.86
C GLN A 155 9.49 -3.67 14.27
N SER A 156 8.33 -3.03 14.41
CA SER A 156 7.82 -2.56 15.72
C SER A 156 7.38 -3.71 16.63
N ALA A 157 7.00 -4.87 16.07
CA ALA A 157 6.59 -6.05 16.84
C ALA A 157 7.75 -7.04 17.00
N LEU A 158 8.28 -7.21 18.22
CA LEU A 158 9.48 -8.03 18.50
C LEU A 158 9.43 -9.44 17.89
N HIS A 159 8.26 -10.09 17.92
CA HIS A 159 8.08 -11.45 17.38
C HIS A 159 8.04 -11.50 15.85
N LEU A 160 7.90 -10.36 15.17
CA LEU A 160 7.86 -10.26 13.71
C LEU A 160 9.14 -9.69 13.07
N GLN A 161 10.10 -9.21 13.85
CA GLN A 161 11.32 -8.56 13.33
C GLN A 161 12.10 -9.43 12.32
N ARG A 162 12.15 -10.75 12.58
CA ARG A 162 12.79 -11.68 11.64
C ARG A 162 12.08 -11.71 10.28
N HIS A 163 10.75 -11.53 10.25
CA HIS A 163 9.98 -11.47 9.01
C HIS A 163 10.29 -10.19 8.22
N ALA A 164 10.57 -9.07 8.88
CA ALA A 164 11.01 -7.83 8.21
C ALA A 164 12.32 -8.03 7.44
N SER A 165 13.32 -8.68 8.05
CA SER A 165 14.58 -9.00 7.37
C SER A 165 14.35 -9.91 6.15
N THR A 166 13.61 -11.01 6.35
CA THR A 166 13.28 -11.94 5.24
C THR A 166 12.48 -11.25 4.13
N PHE A 167 11.60 -10.30 4.47
CA PHE A 167 10.87 -9.52 3.47
C PHE A 167 11.84 -8.71 2.60
N LEU A 168 12.78 -7.98 3.21
CA LEU A 168 13.76 -7.16 2.49
C LEU A 168 14.73 -8.01 1.65
N GLU A 169 15.15 -9.18 2.14
CA GLU A 169 15.99 -10.13 1.40
C GLU A 169 15.34 -10.65 0.11
N ASN A 170 14.01 -10.69 0.07
CA ASN A 170 13.25 -11.11 -1.11
C ASN A 170 12.87 -9.97 -2.05
N CYS A 171 13.15 -8.72 -1.68
CA CYS A 171 12.90 -7.58 -2.55
C CYS A 171 13.93 -7.53 -3.69
N THR A 172 13.48 -7.17 -4.87
CA THR A 172 14.37 -6.78 -5.97
C THR A 172 15.09 -5.48 -5.65
N VAL A 173 16.21 -5.24 -6.32
CA VAL A 173 16.98 -3.98 -6.15
C VAL A 173 16.11 -2.76 -6.43
N GLN A 174 15.23 -2.84 -7.42
CA GLN A 174 14.30 -1.76 -7.76
C GLN A 174 13.28 -1.51 -6.64
N GLU A 175 12.77 -2.55 -6.01
CA GLU A 175 11.86 -2.44 -4.88
C GLU A 175 12.57 -1.85 -3.66
N LEU A 176 13.80 -2.28 -3.38
CA LEU A 176 14.62 -1.71 -2.30
C LEU A 176 14.90 -0.22 -2.53
N CYS A 177 15.23 0.17 -3.77
CA CYS A 177 15.44 1.57 -4.11
C CYS A 177 14.17 2.42 -3.85
N ARG A 178 13.00 1.93 -4.27
CA ARG A 178 11.72 2.60 -4.02
C ARG A 178 11.37 2.65 -2.53
N LEU A 179 11.66 1.58 -1.80
CA LEU A 179 11.45 1.54 -0.35
C LEU A 179 12.32 2.57 0.37
N ASP A 180 13.59 2.70 0.01
CA ASP A 180 14.50 3.69 0.62
C ASP A 180 14.07 5.12 0.29
N GLU A 181 13.66 5.38 -0.95
CA GLU A 181 13.12 6.67 -1.36
C GLU A 181 11.82 7.03 -0.60
N MET A 182 10.87 6.10 -0.53
CA MET A 182 9.64 6.26 0.22
C MET A 182 9.91 6.48 1.71
N ALA A 183 10.84 5.72 2.28
CA ALA A 183 11.23 5.82 3.68
C ALA A 183 11.87 7.19 3.98
N THR A 184 12.71 7.69 3.08
CA THR A 184 13.34 9.01 3.19
C THR A 184 12.29 10.12 3.08
N TRP A 185 11.33 10.00 2.17
CA TRP A 185 10.23 10.94 2.05
C TRP A 185 9.37 10.96 3.32
N ALA A 186 8.96 9.79 3.82
CA ALA A 186 8.16 9.68 5.04
C ALA A 186 8.90 10.28 6.26
N TYR A 187 10.22 10.10 6.34
CA TYR A 187 11.05 10.70 7.37
C TYR A 187 11.03 12.23 7.34
N ASN A 188 11.13 12.81 6.13
CA ASN A 188 11.21 14.26 5.93
C ASN A 188 9.83 14.92 5.78
N TYR A 189 8.76 14.15 5.66
CA TYR A 189 7.41 14.62 5.33
C TYR A 189 6.92 15.74 6.25
N ASN A 190 7.09 15.61 7.56
CA ASN A 190 6.63 16.60 8.53
C ASN A 190 7.60 17.77 8.76
N GLU A 191 8.81 17.75 8.18
CA GLU A 191 9.75 18.87 8.34
C GLU A 191 9.37 20.09 7.48
N ASN A 192 8.58 19.86 6.42
CA ASN A 192 8.28 20.86 5.40
C ASN A 192 6.87 21.45 5.47
N GLU A 193 6.11 21.25 6.55
CA GLU A 193 4.73 21.75 6.74
C GLU A 193 3.71 21.31 5.65
N PHE A 194 4.02 20.29 4.84
CA PHE A 194 3.18 19.81 3.75
C PHE A 194 2.07 18.82 4.18
N GLY A 195 1.99 18.49 5.45
CA GLY A 195 1.00 17.55 5.99
C GLY A 195 -0.41 18.11 6.07
N THR A 196 -1.07 18.34 4.94
CA THR A 196 -2.47 18.84 4.93
C THR A 196 -3.51 17.75 5.20
N THR A 197 -3.11 16.47 5.11
CA THR A 197 -4.03 15.32 5.17
C THR A 197 -4.22 14.74 6.56
N GLY A 198 -3.48 15.23 7.58
CA GLY A 198 -3.54 14.69 8.94
C GLY A 198 -2.86 13.32 9.10
N LEU A 199 -2.06 12.89 8.11
CA LEU A 199 -1.21 11.72 8.24
C LEU A 199 0.04 12.07 9.02
N ASP A 200 0.28 11.38 10.14
CA ASP A 200 1.55 11.46 10.85
C ASP A 200 2.44 10.28 10.46
N LEU A 201 3.24 10.47 9.41
CA LEU A 201 4.20 9.48 8.95
C LEU A 201 5.46 9.41 9.83
N ARG A 202 5.53 10.21 10.89
CA ARG A 202 6.62 10.18 11.87
C ARG A 202 6.30 9.33 13.09
N ASP A 203 5.21 8.59 13.08
CA ASP A 203 4.91 7.65 14.16
C ASP A 203 5.99 6.56 14.27
N GLU A 204 6.00 5.86 15.40
CA GLU A 204 7.01 4.85 15.71
C GLU A 204 7.07 3.74 14.65
N VAL A 205 5.96 3.40 14.02
CA VAL A 205 5.88 2.37 12.98
C VAL A 205 6.60 2.81 11.71
N TRP A 206 6.35 4.05 11.24
CA TRP A 206 7.01 4.59 10.07
C TRP A 206 8.51 4.79 10.30
N MET A 207 8.89 5.26 11.48
CA MET A 207 10.29 5.42 11.86
C MET A 207 11.03 4.09 11.93
N ALA A 208 10.41 3.04 12.48
CA ALA A 208 10.99 1.70 12.49
C ALA A 208 11.17 1.14 11.06
N GLY A 209 10.22 1.41 10.17
CA GLY A 209 10.32 1.09 8.74
C GLY A 209 11.51 1.81 8.08
N TYR A 210 11.62 3.12 8.27
CA TYR A 210 12.75 3.94 7.77
C TYR A 210 14.09 3.40 8.22
N GLU A 211 14.26 3.18 9.51
CA GLU A 211 15.56 2.75 10.07
C GLU A 211 16.02 1.42 9.48
N VAL A 212 15.14 0.42 9.39
CA VAL A 212 15.52 -0.90 8.90
C VAL A 212 15.76 -0.90 7.40
N VAL A 213 14.92 -0.23 6.60
CA VAL A 213 15.09 -0.12 5.14
C VAL A 213 16.37 0.61 4.80
N SER A 214 16.62 1.78 5.38
CA SER A 214 17.81 2.59 5.14
C SER A 214 19.10 1.86 5.54
N LYS A 215 19.07 1.14 6.68
CA LYS A 215 20.20 0.31 7.09
C LYS A 215 20.48 -0.82 6.10
N TYR A 216 19.42 -1.52 5.65
CA TYR A 216 19.52 -2.62 4.71
C TYR A 216 20.04 -2.14 3.35
N TRP A 217 19.50 -1.05 2.83
CA TRP A 217 19.92 -0.44 1.57
C TRP A 217 21.41 -0.01 1.59
N LYS A 218 21.84 0.65 2.67
CA LYS A 218 23.24 1.03 2.85
C LYS A 218 24.19 -0.18 2.92
N ALA A 219 23.78 -1.27 3.55
CA ALA A 219 24.55 -2.52 3.56
C ALA A 219 24.64 -3.13 2.16
N TYR A 220 23.51 -3.22 1.45
CA TYR A 220 23.43 -3.72 0.09
C TYR A 220 24.37 -2.96 -0.87
N LEU A 221 24.36 -1.62 -0.81
CA LEU A 221 25.26 -0.79 -1.63
C LEU A 221 26.75 -1.01 -1.31
N LYS A 222 27.10 -1.30 -0.06
CA LYS A 222 28.48 -1.59 0.34
C LYS A 222 28.97 -2.94 -0.17
N GLU A 223 28.14 -3.95 -0.14
CA GLU A 223 28.48 -5.30 -0.60
C GLU A 223 28.55 -5.37 -2.13
N GLY A 224 27.70 -4.62 -2.84
CA GLY A 224 27.70 -4.51 -4.29
C GLY A 224 28.79 -3.60 -4.88
N ALA A 225 29.49 -2.85 -4.06
CA ALA A 225 30.53 -1.89 -4.46
C ALA A 225 31.92 -2.53 -4.69
N THR A 226 31.98 -3.58 -5.50
CA THR A 226 33.22 -3.94 -6.18
C THR A 226 33.47 -2.89 -7.27
N THR A 227 34.15 -1.79 -6.88
CA THR A 227 34.66 -0.68 -7.72
C THR A 227 33.56 0.04 -8.54
N PRO A 228 32.95 1.12 -7.98
CA PRO A 228 32.28 2.11 -8.83
C PRO A 228 33.35 2.74 -9.71
N GLY A 229 33.10 2.81 -11.01
CA GLY A 229 33.80 3.76 -11.86
C GLY A 229 33.68 5.18 -11.30
N PRO A 230 34.59 6.11 -11.60
CA PRO A 230 34.67 7.45 -11.02
C PRO A 230 33.37 8.29 -11.15
N ASP A 231 32.42 7.86 -11.97
CA ASP A 231 31.18 8.55 -12.25
C ASP A 231 29.97 7.97 -11.50
N ALA A 232 30.15 6.90 -10.71
CA ALA A 232 29.05 6.32 -9.91
C ALA A 232 28.89 7.00 -8.55
N HIS A 233 28.87 8.32 -8.53
CA HIS A 233 28.17 9.02 -7.47
C HIS A 233 26.69 8.76 -7.65
N TYR A 234 26.18 7.67 -7.02
CA TYR A 234 24.78 7.53 -6.76
C TYR A 234 24.38 8.68 -5.83
N THR A 235 24.07 9.79 -6.42
CA THR A 235 23.13 10.72 -5.82
C THR A 235 21.83 9.94 -5.82
N PRO A 236 21.17 9.68 -4.67
CA PRO A 236 19.80 9.18 -4.67
C PRO A 236 19.09 10.04 -5.71
N ILE A 237 18.52 9.39 -6.74
CA ILE A 237 17.76 10.09 -7.77
C ILE A 237 16.58 10.65 -6.98
N GLY A 238 16.72 11.90 -6.49
CA GLY A 238 15.86 12.44 -5.47
C GLY A 238 14.40 12.25 -5.85
N PHE A 239 13.68 11.38 -5.14
CA PHE A 239 12.23 11.18 -5.19
C PHE A 239 11.60 10.79 -6.55
N PHE A 240 12.35 10.08 -7.43
CA PHE A 240 11.89 9.75 -8.79
C PHE A 240 11.64 8.28 -9.08
N ALA A 241 11.91 7.38 -8.13
CA ALA A 241 11.85 5.93 -8.36
C ALA A 241 10.45 5.42 -8.76
N PHE A 242 9.41 6.25 -8.63
CA PHE A 242 8.04 5.90 -9.00
C PHE A 242 7.68 6.25 -10.44
N PHE A 243 8.38 7.19 -11.08
CA PHE A 243 8.06 7.69 -12.41
C PHE A 243 8.50 6.74 -13.53
N ASP A 244 7.74 6.69 -14.63
CA ASP A 244 8.01 5.81 -15.76
C ASP A 244 9.35 6.15 -16.43
N HIS A 245 9.69 7.43 -16.55
CA HIS A 245 10.91 7.87 -17.20
C HIS A 245 12.19 7.50 -16.44
N THR A 246 12.08 7.22 -15.13
CA THR A 246 13.24 6.81 -14.32
C THR A 246 13.42 5.30 -14.26
N GLN A 247 12.44 4.49 -14.70
CA GLN A 247 12.55 3.04 -14.66
C GLN A 247 13.78 2.54 -15.42
N ARG A 248 14.16 3.19 -16.53
CA ARG A 248 15.39 2.87 -17.28
C ARG A 248 16.66 2.97 -16.45
N TYR A 249 16.70 3.87 -15.47
CA TYR A 249 17.88 4.00 -14.58
C TYR A 249 17.88 2.88 -13.53
N LEU A 250 16.70 2.46 -13.06
CA LEU A 250 16.57 1.33 -12.16
C LEU A 250 16.91 0.00 -12.83
N ASP A 251 16.73 -0.10 -14.16
CA ASP A 251 17.11 -1.28 -14.94
C ASP A 251 18.63 -1.51 -14.94
N MET A 252 19.45 -0.46 -14.75
CA MET A 252 20.89 -0.59 -14.62
C MET A 252 21.34 -1.37 -13.38
N TYR A 253 20.44 -1.56 -12.40
CA TYR A 253 20.70 -2.35 -11.19
C TYR A 253 20.23 -3.80 -11.30
N LYS A 254 19.55 -4.20 -12.39
CA LYS A 254 19.04 -5.57 -12.57
C LYS A 254 20.16 -6.61 -12.75
N ASP A 255 21.29 -6.19 -13.27
CA ASP A 255 22.41 -7.08 -13.62
C ASP A 255 23.47 -7.17 -12.50
N ARG A 256 23.15 -6.72 -11.31
CA ARG A 256 23.99 -6.78 -10.12
C ARG A 256 23.37 -7.71 -9.09
#